data_8cd3543402ea3695ec5f9e6f7703b095
#
_entry.id   8cd3543402ea3695ec5f9e6f7703b095
#
_cell.length_a   1.000
_cell.length_b   1.000
_cell.length_c   1.000
_cell.angle_alpha   90.00
_cell.angle_beta   90.00
_cell.angle_gamma   90.00
#
_symmetry.space_group_name_H-M   'P 1'
#
loop_
_entity.id
_entity.type
_entity.pdbx_description
1 polymer ?
#
loop_
_entity_poly.entity_id
_entity_poly.type
_entity_poly.pdbx_seq_one_letter_code
_entity_poly.pdbx_strand_id
1 'polypeptide(L)'
;MDVSDRLVNKRWAILDVEFIATSSSHRCIRKLYILAENGFTDMEMEFYPCKRYRELESKYRKSFQFCRRNIHNLSYIPWKFSPRCSQAQQMLNEFVVRNGITMILFKGGIVERDMCREMSIESMNIELLGEVKKACSHDPREEVNFYYDQLIDLKI
;
A
#
# COMPACT_ATOMS: atom_id res chain seq x y z
N MET A 1 -3.51 -11.42 22.58
CA MET A 1 -3.07 -12.32 21.47
C MET A 1 -1.91 -11.63 20.74
N ASP A 2 -0.79 -12.29 20.67
CA ASP A 2 0.38 -11.70 20.04
C ASP A 2 0.33 -11.84 18.50
N VAL A 3 1.34 -11.27 17.83
CA VAL A 3 1.41 -11.25 16.36
C VAL A 3 1.45 -12.67 15.80
N SER A 4 2.25 -13.55 16.38
CA SER A 4 2.40 -14.91 15.86
C SER A 4 1.10 -15.70 15.96
N ASP A 5 0.32 -15.51 17.02
CA ASP A 5 -0.98 -16.16 17.16
C ASP A 5 -1.96 -15.70 16.06
N ARG A 6 -1.93 -14.43 15.72
CA ARG A 6 -2.82 -13.86 14.71
C ARG A 6 -2.47 -14.33 13.29
N LEU A 7 -1.21 -14.68 13.05
CA LEU A 7 -0.71 -15.09 11.74
C LEU A 7 -0.65 -16.60 11.54
N VAL A 8 -0.95 -17.38 12.58
CA VAL A 8 -0.97 -18.84 12.49
C VAL A 8 -1.96 -19.30 11.42
N ASN A 9 -1.52 -20.21 10.56
CA ASN A 9 -2.31 -20.75 9.45
C ASN A 9 -2.79 -19.74 8.42
N LYS A 10 -2.19 -18.55 8.42
CA LYS A 10 -2.48 -17.52 7.41
C LYS A 10 -1.35 -17.44 6.40
N ARG A 11 -1.71 -17.22 5.14
CA ARG A 11 -0.76 -16.82 4.10
C ARG A 11 -0.87 -15.31 3.97
N TRP A 12 -0.02 -14.63 4.70
CA TRP A 12 -0.12 -13.17 4.80
C TRP A 12 0.79 -12.45 3.81
N ALA A 13 0.44 -11.21 3.54
CA ALA A 13 1.28 -10.27 2.80
C ALA A 13 1.16 -8.90 3.44
N ILE A 14 2.15 -8.06 3.22
CA ILE A 14 2.15 -6.67 3.70
C ILE A 14 1.95 -5.76 2.49
N LEU A 15 0.98 -4.85 2.59
CA LEU A 15 0.61 -3.91 1.54
C LEU A 15 0.84 -2.48 2.01
N ASP A 16 1.45 -1.66 1.14
CA ASP A 16 1.48 -0.22 1.32
C ASP A 16 1.16 0.48 0.00
N VAL A 17 0.41 1.57 0.10
CA VAL A 17 -0.08 2.32 -1.05
C VAL A 17 0.13 3.81 -0.83
N GLU A 18 0.65 4.48 -1.84
CA GLU A 18 0.66 5.94 -1.91
C GLU A 18 -0.40 6.41 -2.90
N PHE A 19 -1.17 7.41 -2.51
CA PHE A 19 -2.28 7.92 -3.31
C PHE A 19 -2.19 9.42 -3.50
N ILE A 20 -2.95 9.91 -4.49
CA ILE A 20 -3.12 11.34 -4.75
C ILE A 20 -4.60 11.66 -4.62
N ALA A 21 -4.94 12.64 -3.78
CA ALA A 21 -6.31 13.15 -3.72
C ALA A 21 -6.57 14.02 -4.95
N THR A 22 -7.59 13.65 -5.73
CA THR A 22 -7.97 14.38 -6.94
C THR A 22 -9.29 15.11 -6.79
N SER A 23 -10.07 14.76 -5.76
CA SER A 23 -11.28 15.46 -5.36
C SER A 23 -11.59 15.11 -3.91
N SER A 24 -12.63 15.72 -3.34
CA SER A 24 -13.04 15.43 -1.96
C SER A 24 -13.47 13.97 -1.75
N SER A 25 -13.87 13.29 -2.82
CA SER A 25 -14.39 11.92 -2.77
C SER A 25 -13.52 10.90 -3.49
N HIS A 26 -12.42 11.31 -4.11
CA HIS A 26 -11.63 10.41 -4.93
C HIS A 26 -10.14 10.49 -4.63
N ARG A 27 -9.54 9.31 -4.45
CA ARG A 27 -8.10 9.13 -4.28
C ARG A 27 -7.60 8.21 -5.37
N CYS A 28 -6.62 8.69 -6.16
CA CYS A 28 -5.96 7.88 -7.18
C CYS A 28 -4.78 7.17 -6.56
N ILE A 29 -4.68 5.87 -6.76
CA ILE A 29 -3.52 5.11 -6.34
C ILE A 29 -2.35 5.49 -7.26
N ARG A 30 -1.25 5.96 -6.68
CA ARG A 30 -0.07 6.39 -7.42
C ARG A 30 1.03 5.34 -7.42
N LYS A 31 1.22 4.65 -6.29
CA LYS A 31 2.21 3.58 -6.16
C LYS A 31 1.72 2.54 -5.17
N LEU A 32 1.99 1.28 -5.48
CA LEU A 32 1.60 0.15 -4.66
C LEU A 32 2.79 -0.79 -4.52
N TYR A 33 3.01 -1.29 -3.31
CA TYR A 33 3.94 -2.39 -3.07
C TYR A 33 3.29 -3.42 -2.16
N ILE A 34 3.40 -4.69 -2.53
CA ILE A 34 2.95 -5.82 -1.71
C ILE A 34 4.03 -6.89 -1.69
N LEU A 35 4.31 -7.42 -0.50
CA LEU A 35 5.30 -8.47 -0.28
C LEU A 35 4.67 -9.63 0.47
N ALA A 36 4.75 -10.81 -0.12
CA ALA A 36 4.25 -12.03 0.50
C ALA A 36 5.18 -12.50 1.64
N GLU A 37 4.65 -13.36 2.50
CA GLU A 37 5.35 -13.84 3.69
C GLU A 37 6.66 -14.58 3.42
N ASN A 38 6.82 -15.14 2.21
CA ASN A 38 8.07 -15.83 1.85
C ASN A 38 9.25 -14.85 1.63
N GLY A 39 8.98 -13.54 1.55
CA GLY A 39 10.01 -12.53 1.35
C GLY A 39 10.53 -12.40 -0.08
N PHE A 40 10.07 -13.22 -1.01
CA PHE A 40 10.55 -13.27 -2.39
C PHE A 40 9.49 -12.89 -3.42
N THR A 41 8.23 -13.11 -3.11
CA THR A 41 7.11 -12.85 -4.03
C THR A 41 6.55 -11.47 -3.73
N ASP A 42 6.73 -10.56 -4.67
CA ASP A 42 6.27 -9.18 -4.49
C ASP A 42 5.70 -8.61 -5.79
N MET A 43 5.07 -7.45 -5.66
CA MET A 43 4.65 -6.62 -6.79
C MET A 43 4.86 -5.17 -6.41
N GLU A 44 5.63 -4.46 -7.24
CA GLU A 44 5.80 -3.01 -7.13
C GLU A 44 5.26 -2.38 -8.40
N MET A 45 4.32 -1.45 -8.29
CA MET A 45 3.69 -0.85 -9.45
C MET A 45 3.39 0.62 -9.21
N GLU A 46 3.71 1.44 -10.20
CA GLU A 46 3.30 2.83 -10.26
C GLU A 46 2.14 2.99 -11.24
N PHE A 47 1.31 4.02 -11.02
CA PHE A 47 0.08 4.21 -11.79
C PHE A 47 -0.06 5.65 -12.25
N TYR A 48 -0.60 5.84 -13.44
CA TYR A 48 -0.99 7.16 -13.90
C TYR A 48 -2.24 7.62 -13.15
N PRO A 49 -2.26 8.87 -12.67
CA PRO A 49 -3.46 9.45 -12.07
C PRO A 49 -4.62 9.54 -13.05
N CYS A 50 -5.84 9.58 -12.52
CA CYS A 50 -7.06 9.66 -13.33
C CYS A 50 -7.31 11.04 -13.93
N LYS A 51 -6.70 12.09 -13.38
CA LYS A 51 -6.78 13.46 -13.87
C LYS A 51 -5.40 14.00 -14.21
N ARG A 52 -5.33 14.91 -15.18
CA ARG A 52 -4.10 15.65 -15.44
C ARG A 52 -3.85 16.63 -14.30
N TYR A 53 -2.60 16.90 -13.99
CA TYR A 53 -2.24 17.81 -12.90
C TYR A 53 -2.94 19.18 -13.05
N ARG A 54 -2.98 19.73 -14.27
CA ARG A 54 -3.62 21.02 -14.54
C ARG A 54 -5.14 21.02 -14.34
N GLU A 55 -5.77 19.85 -14.33
CA GLU A 55 -7.21 19.71 -14.12
C GLU A 55 -7.58 19.68 -12.63
N LEU A 56 -6.59 19.54 -11.74
CA LEU A 56 -6.83 19.54 -10.32
C LEU A 56 -7.20 20.94 -9.83
N GLU A 57 -8.11 21.01 -8.87
CA GLU A 57 -8.35 22.25 -8.14
C GLU A 57 -7.07 22.65 -7.37
N SER A 58 -6.91 23.96 -7.16
CA SER A 58 -5.72 24.52 -6.51
C SER A 58 -5.37 23.85 -5.19
N LYS A 59 -6.38 23.55 -4.35
CA LYS A 59 -6.14 22.90 -3.06
C LYS A 59 -5.54 21.50 -3.19
N TYR A 60 -5.92 20.75 -4.24
CA TYR A 60 -5.37 19.41 -4.48
C TYR A 60 -3.98 19.46 -5.07
N ARG A 61 -3.69 20.45 -5.93
CA ARG A 61 -2.33 20.68 -6.40
C ARG A 61 -1.38 21.02 -5.25
N LYS A 62 -1.83 21.89 -4.35
CA LYS A 62 -1.05 22.27 -3.15
C LYS A 62 -0.83 21.07 -2.23
N SER A 63 -1.87 20.29 -1.99
CA SER A 63 -1.79 19.07 -1.18
C SER A 63 -0.80 18.08 -1.79
N PHE A 64 -0.86 17.85 -3.08
CA PHE A 64 0.09 16.98 -3.77
C PHE A 64 1.52 17.48 -3.62
N GLN A 65 1.77 18.78 -3.84
CA GLN A 65 3.12 19.34 -3.71
C GLN A 65 3.65 19.22 -2.28
N PHE A 66 2.80 19.41 -1.29
CA PHE A 66 3.18 19.21 0.11
C PHE A 66 3.60 17.75 0.36
N CYS A 67 2.79 16.80 -0.07
CA CYS A 67 3.09 15.38 0.10
C CYS A 67 4.33 14.96 -0.66
N ARG A 68 4.54 15.48 -1.87
CA ARG A 68 5.74 15.22 -2.66
C ARG A 68 7.00 15.67 -1.93
N ARG A 69 6.99 16.89 -1.38
CA ARG A 69 8.15 17.47 -0.71
C ARG A 69 8.44 16.83 0.64
N ASN A 70 7.40 16.49 1.39
CA ASN A 70 7.52 16.15 2.80
C ASN A 70 7.27 14.66 3.11
N ILE A 71 6.70 13.91 2.18
CA ILE A 71 6.29 12.52 2.44
C ILE A 71 6.94 11.55 1.48
N HIS A 72 6.50 11.50 0.21
CA HIS A 72 6.85 10.37 -0.67
C HIS A 72 7.84 10.66 -1.79
N ASN A 73 8.13 11.92 -2.07
CA ASN A 73 9.03 12.34 -3.16
C ASN A 73 8.66 11.78 -4.56
N LEU A 74 7.40 11.41 -4.76
CA LEU A 74 6.94 10.88 -6.05
C LEU A 74 6.50 12.02 -6.96
N SER A 75 6.90 11.98 -8.24
CA SER A 75 6.36 12.88 -9.24
C SER A 75 4.89 12.59 -9.47
N TYR A 76 4.14 13.56 -10.02
CA TYR A 76 2.71 13.34 -10.31
C TYR A 76 2.51 12.20 -11.31
N ILE A 77 3.37 12.12 -12.32
CA ILE A 77 3.32 11.10 -13.37
C ILE A 77 4.52 10.17 -13.25
N PRO A 78 4.33 8.85 -13.41
CA PRO A 78 5.43 7.89 -13.40
C PRO A 78 6.46 8.15 -14.51
N TRP A 79 7.70 7.77 -14.25
CA TRP A 79 8.79 7.87 -15.23
C TRP A 79 8.65 6.86 -16.37
N LYS A 80 8.16 5.67 -16.05
CA LYS A 80 8.03 4.56 -17.00
C LYS A 80 6.59 4.46 -17.45
N PHE A 81 6.38 3.83 -18.58
CA PHE A 81 5.04 3.45 -18.99
C PHE A 81 4.41 2.62 -17.88
N SER A 82 3.23 3.04 -17.43
CA SER A 82 2.56 2.46 -16.28
C SER A 82 1.07 2.31 -16.57
N PRO A 83 0.40 1.37 -15.89
CA PRO A 83 -1.05 1.28 -15.99
C PRO A 83 -1.74 2.49 -15.36
N ARG A 84 -3.03 2.64 -15.65
CA ARG A 84 -3.85 3.67 -15.04
C ARG A 84 -4.25 3.27 -13.61
N CYS A 85 -4.47 4.23 -12.76
CA CYS A 85 -4.88 3.98 -11.37
C CYS A 85 -6.17 3.16 -11.26
N SER A 86 -7.05 3.22 -12.25
CA SER A 86 -8.27 2.42 -12.29
C SER A 86 -8.01 0.90 -12.36
N GLN A 87 -6.80 0.49 -12.73
CA GLN A 87 -6.41 -0.91 -12.84
C GLN A 87 -5.79 -1.46 -11.54
N ALA A 88 -5.51 -0.58 -10.57
CA ALA A 88 -4.78 -0.98 -9.37
C ALA A 88 -5.48 -2.06 -8.57
N GLN A 89 -6.80 -1.94 -8.38
CA GLN A 89 -7.57 -2.93 -7.63
C GLN A 89 -7.51 -4.30 -8.29
N GLN A 90 -7.70 -4.35 -9.59
CA GLN A 90 -7.64 -5.63 -10.33
C GLN A 90 -6.27 -6.26 -10.25
N MET A 91 -5.21 -5.48 -10.38
CA MET A 91 -3.84 -5.99 -10.28
C MET A 91 -3.55 -6.56 -8.90
N LEU A 92 -4.02 -5.90 -7.85
CA LEU A 92 -3.90 -6.40 -6.49
C LEU A 92 -4.70 -7.70 -6.31
N ASN A 93 -5.92 -7.75 -6.81
CA ASN A 93 -6.76 -8.95 -6.74
C ASN A 93 -6.08 -10.15 -7.41
N GLU A 94 -5.51 -9.94 -8.59
CA GLU A 94 -4.81 -11.00 -9.31
C GLU A 94 -3.59 -11.50 -8.56
N PHE A 95 -2.82 -10.61 -7.95
CA PHE A 95 -1.66 -10.99 -7.14
C PHE A 95 -2.08 -11.84 -5.94
N VAL A 96 -3.11 -11.42 -5.23
CA VAL A 96 -3.61 -12.11 -4.04
C VAL A 96 -4.09 -13.53 -4.40
N VAL A 97 -4.89 -13.66 -5.45
CA VAL A 97 -5.41 -14.96 -5.89
C VAL A 97 -4.28 -15.86 -6.37
N ARG A 98 -3.41 -15.36 -7.22
CA ARG A 98 -2.31 -16.14 -7.79
C ARG A 98 -1.38 -16.71 -6.72
N ASN A 99 -1.16 -15.95 -5.64
CA ASN A 99 -0.23 -16.34 -4.59
C ASN A 99 -0.91 -16.95 -3.36
N GLY A 100 -2.22 -17.18 -3.42
CA GLY A 100 -2.97 -17.81 -2.34
C GLY A 100 -2.94 -17.04 -1.03
N ILE A 101 -2.88 -15.71 -1.08
CA ILE A 101 -2.83 -14.88 0.11
C ILE A 101 -4.21 -14.84 0.76
N THR A 102 -4.25 -15.07 2.08
CA THR A 102 -5.50 -15.13 2.84
C THR A 102 -5.65 -13.97 3.82
N MET A 103 -4.58 -13.21 4.06
CA MET A 103 -4.60 -12.07 4.97
C MET A 103 -3.66 -10.98 4.49
N ILE A 104 -4.12 -9.73 4.55
CA ILE A 104 -3.27 -8.58 4.23
C ILE A 104 -3.05 -7.74 5.48
N LEU A 105 -1.78 -7.43 5.73
CA LEU A 105 -1.35 -6.49 6.76
C LEU A 105 -1.02 -5.17 6.07
N PHE A 106 -1.46 -4.06 6.63
CA PHE A 106 -1.19 -2.75 6.05
C PHE A 106 -0.90 -1.72 7.12
N LYS A 107 -0.24 -0.64 6.73
CA LYS A 107 0.05 0.47 7.62
C LYS A 107 -1.09 1.49 7.52
N GLY A 108 -1.86 1.63 8.58
CA GLY A 108 -2.74 2.75 8.91
C GLY A 108 -3.65 3.39 7.87
N GLY A 109 -3.66 2.99 6.61
CA GLY A 109 -4.30 3.73 5.53
C GLY A 109 -5.74 3.31 5.27
N ILE A 110 -6.58 4.32 4.98
CA ILE A 110 -7.97 4.06 4.57
C ILE A 110 -8.02 3.43 3.16
N VAL A 111 -7.08 3.77 2.30
CA VAL A 111 -7.03 3.25 0.92
C VAL A 111 -6.76 1.76 0.93
N GLU A 112 -5.76 1.30 1.68
CA GLU A 112 -5.44 -0.12 1.82
C GLU A 112 -6.61 -0.90 2.41
N ARG A 113 -7.25 -0.35 3.43
CA ARG A 113 -8.43 -0.96 4.06
C ARG A 113 -9.56 -1.13 3.05
N ASP A 114 -9.84 -0.11 2.26
CA ASP A 114 -10.91 -0.16 1.27
C ASP A 114 -10.59 -1.15 0.15
N MET A 115 -9.34 -1.24 -0.28
CA MET A 115 -8.91 -2.24 -1.26
C MET A 115 -9.10 -3.66 -0.74
N CYS A 116 -8.79 -3.90 0.53
CA CYS A 116 -8.98 -5.21 1.16
C CYS A 116 -10.47 -5.57 1.27
N ARG A 117 -11.30 -4.60 1.62
CA ARG A 117 -12.76 -4.79 1.67
C ARG A 117 -13.33 -5.15 0.30
N GLU A 118 -12.86 -4.49 -0.75
CA GLU A 118 -13.27 -4.76 -2.12
C GLU A 118 -13.00 -6.21 -2.51
N MET A 119 -11.91 -6.78 -2.03
CA MET A 119 -11.55 -8.18 -2.27
C MET A 119 -12.22 -9.16 -1.30
N SER A 120 -12.90 -8.66 -0.28
CA SER A 120 -13.42 -9.48 0.82
C SER A 120 -12.34 -10.32 1.50
N ILE A 121 -11.13 -9.81 1.61
CA ILE A 121 -10.02 -10.48 2.26
C ILE A 121 -9.87 -9.99 3.71
N GLU A 122 -9.47 -10.90 4.59
CA GLU A 122 -9.13 -10.55 5.96
C GLU A 122 -7.94 -9.59 5.98
N SER A 123 -8.03 -8.53 6.77
CA SER A 123 -6.97 -7.53 6.84
C SER A 123 -6.78 -7.00 8.25
N MET A 124 -5.60 -6.43 8.51
CA MET A 124 -5.27 -5.87 9.81
C MET A 124 -4.30 -4.70 9.64
N ASN A 125 -4.55 -3.63 10.38
CA ASN A 125 -3.60 -2.52 10.45
C ASN A 125 -2.42 -2.94 11.32
N ILE A 126 -1.23 -3.01 10.73
CA ILE A 126 -0.02 -3.47 11.40
C ILE A 126 0.39 -2.57 12.56
N GLU A 127 0.06 -1.28 12.51
CA GLU A 127 0.38 -0.34 13.58
C GLU A 127 -0.40 -0.62 14.87
N LEU A 128 -1.52 -1.33 14.78
CA LEU A 128 -2.30 -1.73 15.95
C LEU A 128 -1.68 -2.93 16.68
N LEU A 129 -0.67 -3.54 16.12
CA LEU A 129 0.11 -4.56 16.78
C LEU A 129 1.17 -3.87 17.62
N GLY A 130 0.93 -3.63 18.88
CA GLY A 130 1.79 -2.83 19.77
C GLY A 130 3.26 -3.27 19.82
N GLU A 131 3.60 -4.41 19.26
CA GLU A 131 4.96 -4.97 19.22
C GLU A 131 5.76 -4.50 18.00
N VAL A 132 5.13 -3.81 17.05
CA VAL A 132 5.76 -3.38 15.81
C VAL A 132 6.06 -1.89 15.87
N LYS A 133 7.32 -1.53 15.63
CA LYS A 133 7.75 -0.13 15.59
C LYS A 133 7.34 0.51 14.29
N LYS A 134 7.00 1.81 14.35
CA LYS A 134 6.59 2.58 13.19
C LYS A 134 7.78 2.84 12.27
N ALA A 135 7.58 2.70 10.97
CA ALA A 135 8.59 3.00 9.97
C ALA A 135 8.82 4.52 9.86
N CYS A 136 10.08 4.89 9.54
CA CYS A 136 10.46 6.29 9.32
C CYS A 136 10.38 6.68 7.85
N SER A 137 10.52 5.73 6.94
CA SER A 137 10.45 5.97 5.51
C SER A 137 8.99 6.04 5.02
N HIS A 138 8.76 6.83 3.97
CA HIS A 138 7.46 6.92 3.30
C HIS A 138 7.46 6.31 1.91
N ASP A 139 8.55 5.67 1.49
CA ASP A 139 8.56 4.85 0.28
C ASP A 139 7.87 3.51 0.58
N PRO A 140 6.84 3.12 -0.20
CA PRO A 140 6.09 1.89 0.09
C PRO A 140 6.96 0.65 0.23
N ARG A 141 7.94 0.48 -0.65
CA ARG A 141 8.83 -0.68 -0.60
C ARG A 141 9.67 -0.72 0.67
N GLU A 142 10.26 0.41 1.05
CA GLU A 142 11.07 0.50 2.26
C GLU A 142 10.23 0.28 3.51
N GLU A 143 9.04 0.86 3.58
CA GLU A 143 8.14 0.66 4.71
C GLU A 143 7.72 -0.80 4.85
N VAL A 144 7.32 -1.44 3.77
CA VAL A 144 6.90 -2.83 3.79
C VAL A 144 8.05 -3.73 4.23
N ASN A 145 9.24 -3.53 3.69
CA ASN A 145 10.41 -4.33 4.09
C ASN A 145 10.76 -4.13 5.56
N PHE A 146 10.63 -2.91 6.07
CA PHE A 146 10.85 -2.62 7.49
C PHE A 146 9.88 -3.40 8.38
N TYR A 147 8.60 -3.42 8.03
CA TYR A 147 7.60 -4.19 8.77
C TYR A 147 7.79 -5.70 8.59
N TYR A 148 8.15 -6.14 7.41
CA TYR A 148 8.44 -7.54 7.14
C TYR A 148 9.54 -8.08 8.04
N ASP A 149 10.66 -7.36 8.14
CA ASP A 149 11.79 -7.77 8.98
C ASP A 149 11.37 -7.89 10.45
N GLN A 150 10.57 -6.95 10.95
CA GLN A 150 10.06 -7.03 12.31
C GLN A 150 9.17 -8.25 12.54
N LEU A 151 8.27 -8.54 11.60
CA LEU A 151 7.35 -9.67 11.73
C LEU A 151 8.07 -11.00 11.68
N ILE A 152 9.09 -11.14 10.85
CA ILE A 152 9.90 -12.35 10.78
C ILE A 152 10.62 -12.57 12.11
N ASP A 153 11.19 -11.52 12.70
CA ASP A 153 11.88 -11.62 13.99
C ASP A 153 10.90 -12.03 15.11
N LEU A 154 9.69 -11.47 15.11
CA LEU A 154 8.69 -11.78 16.13
C LEU A 154 8.11 -13.18 16.00
N LYS A 155 8.04 -13.70 14.78
CA LYS A 155 7.44 -14.99 14.50
C LYS A 155 8.39 -16.15 14.80
N ILE A 156 9.66 -15.91 14.74
CA ILE A 156 10.68 -16.90 15.01
C ILE A 156 10.92 -17.02 16.50
#